data_927a52191ee3e9d2b2e5ec83a219f6d8
#
_entry.id   927a52191ee3e9d2b2e5ec83a219f6d8
#
_cell.length_a   1.000
_cell.length_b   1.000
_cell.length_c   1.000
_cell.angle_alpha   90.00
_cell.angle_beta   90.00
_cell.angle_gamma   90.00
#
_symmetry.space_group_name_H-M   'P 1'
#
loop_
_entity.id
_entity.type
_entity.pdbx_description
1 polymer ?
#
loop_
_entity_poly.entity_id
_entity_poly.type
_entity_poly.pdbx_seq_one_letter_code
_entity_poly.pdbx_strand_id
1 'polypeptide(L)'
;MVQAPNRPFNDRDRDRGRGREREEDTGGFSERVVYTRRIAKVVKGGRRLRFNALVVVGDGQNEVGVGLGKALAIPDAVRKGNAVARRETVKIPIRGTTIPQKITVKKGATIVMIKPAREGTGVIAAAAMRAILELGGVKDVVGKSMGSRNPINIVYATMEALRQLKDPDVELARRLGRPMPTEEHQIVTVPVGSNPGQAQPDSGSLDTSNVQNLMSERPGETLEGD
;
A
#
# COMPACT_ATOMS: atom_id res chain seq x y z
N MET A 1 -60.19 -19.11 33.25
CA MET A 1 -59.55 -18.85 31.97
C MET A 1 -59.25 -17.36 31.93
N VAL A 2 -58.00 -16.98 32.15
CA VAL A 2 -57.55 -15.58 32.13
C VAL A 2 -56.76 -15.38 30.84
N GLN A 3 -57.27 -14.54 29.91
CA GLN A 3 -56.61 -14.17 28.66
C GLN A 3 -55.48 -13.22 28.96
N ALA A 4 -54.26 -13.55 28.49
CA ALA A 4 -53.10 -12.67 28.53
C ALA A 4 -53.25 -11.57 27.48
N PRO A 5 -52.85 -10.33 27.78
CA PRO A 5 -52.95 -9.20 26.84
C PRO A 5 -51.89 -9.31 25.71
N ASN A 6 -52.40 -9.21 24.48
CA ASN A 6 -51.66 -9.17 23.25
C ASN A 6 -50.82 -7.86 23.21
N ARG A 7 -49.49 -7.96 23.34
CA ARG A 7 -48.58 -6.80 23.19
C ARG A 7 -48.35 -6.57 21.71
N PRO A 8 -48.52 -5.35 21.15
CA PRO A 8 -48.22 -5.06 19.77
C PRO A 8 -46.69 -5.13 19.56
N PHE A 9 -46.30 -5.89 18.56
CA PHE A 9 -44.93 -6.02 18.09
C PHE A 9 -44.43 -4.68 17.55
N ASN A 10 -43.50 -4.04 18.26
CA ASN A 10 -43.01 -2.72 17.95
C ASN A 10 -41.97 -2.81 16.82
N ASP A 11 -42.37 -2.46 15.62
CA ASP A 11 -41.60 -2.55 14.36
C ASP A 11 -40.46 -1.46 14.26
N ARG A 12 -40.15 -0.79 15.40
CA ARG A 12 -39.16 0.29 15.44
C ARG A 12 -37.70 -0.15 15.57
N ASP A 13 -37.45 -1.45 15.77
CA ASP A 13 -36.07 -1.96 15.94
C ASP A 13 -35.40 -2.50 14.66
N ARG A 14 -36.10 -2.41 13.51
CA ARG A 14 -35.54 -2.90 12.23
C ARG A 14 -34.61 -1.93 11.51
N ASP A 15 -34.50 -0.68 11.94
CA ASP A 15 -33.76 0.35 11.19
C ASP A 15 -32.40 0.74 11.81
N ARG A 16 -31.92 0.00 12.81
CA ARG A 16 -30.59 0.23 13.40
C ARG A 16 -29.43 -0.51 12.70
N GLY A 17 -29.71 -1.20 11.59
CA GLY A 17 -28.75 -2.01 10.85
C GLY A 17 -28.24 -1.43 9.55
N ARG A 18 -28.59 -0.21 9.14
CA ARG A 18 -27.88 0.49 8.06
C ARG A 18 -26.53 0.92 8.59
N GLY A 19 -25.59 -0.04 8.55
CA GLY A 19 -24.18 0.24 8.70
C GLY A 19 -23.81 1.36 7.74
N ARG A 20 -23.48 2.53 8.31
CA ARG A 20 -22.64 3.49 7.61
C ARG A 20 -21.47 2.66 7.09
N GLU A 21 -21.40 2.46 5.79
CA GLU A 21 -20.17 2.18 5.09
C GLU A 21 -19.26 3.34 5.44
N ARG A 22 -18.52 3.19 6.53
CA ARG A 22 -17.34 4.00 6.75
C ARG A 22 -16.48 3.62 5.57
N GLU A 23 -16.36 4.52 4.61
CA GLU A 23 -15.21 4.58 3.73
C GLU A 23 -14.02 4.58 4.67
N GLU A 24 -13.48 3.38 4.93
CA GLU A 24 -12.24 3.24 5.67
C GLU A 24 -11.23 3.95 4.78
N ASP A 25 -10.82 5.13 5.23
CA ASP A 25 -9.73 5.90 4.65
C ASP A 25 -8.55 4.91 4.48
N THR A 26 -8.36 4.47 3.26
CA THR A 26 -7.41 3.39 2.93
C THR A 26 -5.97 3.86 3.10
N GLY A 27 -5.76 5.15 3.45
CA GLY A 27 -4.45 5.70 3.80
C GLY A 27 -3.37 5.38 2.76
N GLY A 28 -3.74 5.33 1.47
CA GLY A 28 -2.81 5.02 0.38
C GLY A 28 -2.45 3.53 0.22
N PHE A 29 -2.93 2.64 1.10
CA PHE A 29 -2.68 1.22 0.98
C PHE A 29 -3.66 0.54 0.02
N SER A 30 -3.14 -0.18 -0.96
CA SER A 30 -3.90 -1.07 -1.83
C SER A 30 -4.09 -2.43 -1.17
N GLU A 31 -5.27 -3.03 -1.33
CA GLU A 31 -5.59 -4.33 -0.75
C GLU A 31 -5.92 -5.38 -1.81
N ARG A 32 -5.53 -6.62 -1.55
CA ARG A 32 -5.83 -7.77 -2.42
C ARG A 32 -6.18 -9.00 -1.59
N VAL A 33 -7.35 -9.57 -1.87
CA VAL A 33 -7.75 -10.87 -1.30
C VAL A 33 -7.07 -11.98 -2.10
N VAL A 34 -6.18 -12.71 -1.44
CA VAL A 34 -5.41 -13.80 -2.07
C VAL A 34 -6.18 -15.10 -2.08
N TYR A 35 -6.87 -15.39 -0.98
CA TYR A 35 -7.54 -16.67 -0.79
C TYR A 35 -8.69 -16.58 0.18
N THR A 36 -9.82 -17.20 -0.17
CA THR A 36 -10.98 -17.35 0.73
C THR A 36 -11.34 -18.82 0.84
N ARG A 37 -11.71 -19.26 2.05
CA ARG A 37 -12.10 -20.64 2.30
C ARG A 37 -13.22 -20.71 3.33
N ARG A 38 -14.20 -21.60 3.09
CA ARG A 38 -15.19 -21.97 4.10
C ARG A 38 -14.56 -22.97 5.05
N ILE A 39 -14.65 -22.72 6.34
CA ILE A 39 -14.19 -23.57 7.43
C ILE A 39 -15.36 -24.02 8.29
N ALA A 40 -15.31 -25.22 8.83
CA ALA A 40 -16.34 -25.78 9.67
C ALA A 40 -15.75 -26.26 11.00
N LYS A 41 -16.45 -25.95 12.09
CA LYS A 41 -16.21 -26.56 13.40
C LYS A 41 -17.36 -27.52 13.70
N VAL A 42 -17.05 -28.79 13.92
CA VAL A 42 -18.02 -29.79 14.30
C VAL A 42 -18.36 -29.63 15.80
N VAL A 43 -19.62 -29.58 16.11
CA VAL A 43 -20.16 -29.46 17.49
C VAL A 43 -21.26 -30.49 17.70
N LYS A 44 -21.66 -30.75 18.95
CA LYS A 44 -22.85 -31.54 19.23
C LYS A 44 -24.04 -30.92 18.49
N GLY A 45 -24.75 -31.70 17.69
CA GLY A 45 -25.90 -31.24 16.89
C GLY A 45 -25.59 -30.65 15.52
N GLY A 46 -24.31 -30.64 15.05
CA GLY A 46 -24.02 -30.22 13.68
C GLY A 46 -22.67 -29.54 13.45
N ARG A 47 -22.63 -28.67 12.42
CA ARG A 47 -21.41 -27.97 11.99
C ARG A 47 -21.62 -26.46 12.02
N ARG A 48 -20.76 -25.73 12.72
CA ARG A 48 -20.74 -24.26 12.64
C ARG A 48 -19.81 -23.84 11.52
N LEU A 49 -20.37 -23.22 10.49
CA LEU A 49 -19.62 -22.74 9.31
C LEU A 49 -19.12 -21.31 9.54
N ARG A 50 -17.93 -21.04 9.05
CA ARG A 50 -17.31 -19.69 8.98
C ARG A 50 -16.51 -19.55 7.70
N PHE A 51 -16.16 -18.33 7.37
CA PHE A 51 -15.26 -18.03 6.26
C PHE A 51 -13.92 -17.54 6.78
N ASN A 52 -12.88 -17.90 6.06
CA ASN A 52 -11.51 -17.46 6.29
C ASN A 52 -11.04 -16.71 5.04
N ALA A 53 -10.55 -15.49 5.20
CA ALA A 53 -10.00 -14.66 4.14
C ALA A 53 -8.55 -14.34 4.46
N LEU A 54 -7.66 -14.61 3.49
CA LEU A 54 -6.26 -14.20 3.51
C LEU A 54 -6.12 -12.95 2.66
N VAL A 55 -5.71 -11.85 3.27
CA VAL A 55 -5.60 -10.55 2.65
C VAL A 55 -4.17 -10.06 2.72
N VAL A 56 -3.74 -9.40 1.68
CA VAL A 56 -2.45 -8.70 1.58
C VAL A 56 -2.75 -7.22 1.37
N VAL A 57 -2.04 -6.38 2.07
CA VAL A 57 -2.14 -4.92 2.00
C VAL A 57 -0.75 -4.36 1.75
N GLY A 58 -0.61 -3.39 0.86
CA GLY A 58 0.68 -2.75 0.58
C GLY A 58 0.50 -1.35 0.00
N ASP A 59 1.52 -0.53 0.15
CA ASP A 59 1.57 0.85 -0.33
C ASP A 59 2.04 0.96 -1.79
N GLY A 60 2.52 -0.15 -2.38
CA GLY A 60 3.12 -0.16 -3.72
C GLY A 60 4.51 0.48 -3.81
N GLN A 61 5.10 0.89 -2.69
CA GLN A 61 6.45 1.50 -2.64
C GLN A 61 7.48 0.56 -1.99
N ASN A 62 7.25 0.13 -0.78
CA ASN A 62 8.14 -0.79 -0.07
C ASN A 62 7.52 -1.45 1.16
N GLU A 63 6.28 -1.13 1.51
CA GLU A 63 5.61 -1.71 2.67
C GLU A 63 4.54 -2.71 2.28
N VAL A 64 4.53 -3.86 2.94
CA VAL A 64 3.52 -4.89 2.74
C VAL A 64 3.15 -5.56 4.06
N GLY A 65 1.88 -5.82 4.25
CA GLY A 65 1.34 -6.53 5.39
C GLY A 65 0.44 -7.68 4.97
N VAL A 66 0.30 -8.67 5.83
CA VAL A 66 -0.54 -9.84 5.60
C VAL A 66 -1.43 -10.09 6.79
N GLY A 67 -2.72 -10.31 6.53
CA GLY A 67 -3.69 -10.61 7.56
C GLY A 67 -4.61 -11.78 7.23
N LEU A 68 -4.93 -12.56 8.25
CA LEU A 68 -5.86 -13.67 8.18
C LEU A 68 -7.11 -13.36 8.99
N GLY A 69 -8.23 -13.06 8.32
CA GLY A 69 -9.51 -12.79 8.95
C GLY A 69 -10.43 -14.02 8.98
N LYS A 70 -11.24 -14.16 10.03
CA LYS A 70 -12.27 -15.20 10.18
C LYS A 70 -13.57 -14.58 10.63
N ALA A 71 -14.68 -14.83 9.89
CA ALA A 71 -16.01 -14.35 10.24
C ALA A 71 -17.12 -15.27 9.73
N LEU A 72 -18.37 -14.93 10.02
CA LEU A 72 -19.55 -15.63 9.51
C LEU A 72 -19.83 -15.26 8.05
N ALA A 73 -19.56 -14.01 7.67
CA ALA A 73 -19.66 -13.50 6.30
C ALA A 73 -18.27 -13.22 5.70
N ILE A 74 -18.14 -13.30 4.37
CA ILE A 74 -16.88 -13.03 3.66
C ILE A 74 -16.44 -11.58 3.83
N PRO A 75 -17.28 -10.55 3.65
CA PRO A 75 -16.89 -9.14 3.83
C PRO A 75 -16.30 -8.86 5.21
N ASP A 76 -16.92 -9.41 6.27
CA ASP A 76 -16.42 -9.26 7.63
C ASP A 76 -15.06 -9.96 7.84
N ALA A 77 -14.86 -11.10 7.18
CA ALA A 77 -13.57 -11.80 7.22
C ALA A 77 -12.48 -10.98 6.53
N VAL A 78 -12.77 -10.34 5.39
CA VAL A 78 -11.85 -9.46 4.66
C VAL A 78 -11.52 -8.24 5.52
N ARG A 79 -12.52 -7.54 6.06
CA ARG A 79 -12.30 -6.37 6.94
C ARG A 79 -11.42 -6.69 8.15
N LYS A 80 -11.64 -7.84 8.80
CA LYS A 80 -10.75 -8.30 9.88
C LYS A 80 -9.35 -8.63 9.41
N GLY A 81 -9.22 -9.22 8.22
CA GLY A 81 -7.93 -9.49 7.59
C GLY A 81 -7.15 -8.21 7.33
N ASN A 82 -7.79 -7.20 6.77
CA ASN A 82 -7.20 -5.88 6.51
C ASN A 82 -6.70 -5.22 7.81
N ALA A 83 -7.50 -5.23 8.86
CA ALA A 83 -7.11 -4.65 10.14
C ALA A 83 -5.88 -5.34 10.75
N VAL A 84 -5.71 -6.65 10.55
CA VAL A 84 -4.51 -7.38 10.98
C VAL A 84 -3.33 -7.05 10.07
N ALA A 85 -3.53 -7.05 8.74
CA ALA A 85 -2.48 -6.78 7.77
C ALA A 85 -1.85 -5.40 7.96
N ARG A 86 -2.65 -4.37 8.23
CA ARG A 86 -2.17 -3.00 8.49
C ARG A 86 -1.36 -2.85 9.78
N ARG A 87 -1.51 -3.75 10.75
CA ARG A 87 -0.74 -3.75 12.00
C ARG A 87 0.61 -4.42 11.87
N GLU A 88 0.73 -5.38 10.97
CA GLU A 88 1.92 -6.21 10.78
C GLU A 88 2.58 -5.94 9.43
N THR A 89 2.82 -4.66 9.10
CA THR A 89 3.56 -4.29 7.89
C THR A 89 5.04 -4.59 8.03
N VAL A 90 5.67 -4.90 6.91
CA VAL A 90 7.11 -5.17 6.80
C VAL A 90 7.66 -4.31 5.67
N LYS A 91 8.74 -3.59 5.94
CA LYS A 91 9.49 -2.85 4.92
C LYS A 91 10.35 -3.81 4.11
N ILE A 92 10.30 -3.68 2.81
CA ILE A 92 11.07 -4.47 1.85
C ILE A 92 12.23 -3.61 1.36
N PRO A 93 13.50 -4.00 1.52
CA PRO A 93 14.60 -3.31 0.88
C PRO A 93 14.52 -3.54 -0.64
N ILE A 94 14.22 -2.50 -1.40
CA ILE A 94 14.12 -2.53 -2.86
C ILE A 94 15.34 -1.82 -3.43
N ARG A 95 15.97 -2.42 -4.45
CA ARG A 95 17.07 -1.81 -5.19
C ARG A 95 16.65 -1.60 -6.66
N GLY A 96 16.34 -0.36 -7.02
CA GLY A 96 15.76 -0.05 -8.32
C GLY A 96 14.37 -0.70 -8.47
N THR A 97 14.22 -1.67 -9.37
CA THR A 97 12.95 -2.38 -9.64
C THR A 97 12.87 -3.75 -8.97
N THR A 98 13.96 -4.22 -8.31
CA THR A 98 14.10 -5.59 -7.82
C THR A 98 14.59 -5.67 -6.36
N ILE A 99 14.69 -6.87 -5.83
CA ILE A 99 15.25 -7.14 -4.50
C ILE A 99 16.79 -7.20 -4.55
N PRO A 100 17.50 -6.85 -3.46
CA PRO A 100 18.95 -6.75 -3.45
C PRO A 100 19.66 -8.11 -3.58
N GLN A 101 19.10 -9.19 -3.06
CA GLN A 101 19.77 -10.49 -3.02
C GLN A 101 18.82 -11.68 -3.18
N LYS A 102 19.37 -12.82 -3.62
CA LYS A 102 18.66 -14.10 -3.60
C LYS A 102 18.49 -14.58 -2.16
N ILE A 103 17.27 -15.00 -1.82
CA ILE A 103 16.98 -15.58 -0.52
C ILE A 103 16.17 -16.86 -0.66
N THR A 104 16.45 -17.84 0.20
CA THR A 104 15.68 -19.08 0.32
C THR A 104 15.34 -19.31 1.78
N VAL A 105 14.05 -19.36 2.10
CA VAL A 105 13.56 -19.52 3.47
C VAL A 105 12.63 -20.72 3.54
N LYS A 106 12.77 -21.48 4.62
CA LYS A 106 11.88 -22.58 4.98
C LYS A 106 11.04 -22.17 6.19
N LYS A 107 9.71 -22.20 6.04
CA LYS A 107 8.77 -21.99 7.15
C LYS A 107 7.78 -23.16 7.19
N GLY A 108 7.89 -23.97 8.24
CA GLY A 108 7.12 -25.21 8.33
C GLY A 108 7.41 -26.16 7.15
N ALA A 109 6.36 -26.58 6.44
CA ALA A 109 6.45 -27.47 5.28
C ALA A 109 6.66 -26.75 3.95
N THR A 110 6.77 -25.40 3.95
CA THR A 110 6.94 -24.60 2.73
C THR A 110 8.36 -24.06 2.65
N ILE A 111 8.94 -24.15 1.47
CA ILE A 111 10.21 -23.51 1.12
C ILE A 111 9.90 -22.48 0.05
N VAL A 112 10.33 -21.26 0.27
CA VAL A 112 10.20 -20.14 -0.68
C VAL A 112 11.58 -19.68 -1.08
N MET A 113 11.81 -19.58 -2.38
CA MET A 113 13.02 -18.99 -2.98
C MET A 113 12.60 -17.74 -3.75
N ILE A 114 13.27 -16.63 -3.50
CA ILE A 114 13.09 -15.38 -4.22
C ILE A 114 14.46 -14.96 -4.76
N LYS A 115 14.50 -14.51 -6.02
CA LYS A 115 15.72 -14.18 -6.75
C LYS A 115 15.53 -12.86 -7.49
N PRO A 116 16.49 -11.93 -7.46
CA PRO A 116 16.41 -10.71 -8.26
C PRO A 116 16.37 -11.05 -9.76
N ALA A 117 15.70 -10.20 -10.52
CA ALA A 117 15.57 -10.32 -11.96
C ALA A 117 16.02 -9.03 -12.66
N ARG A 118 16.28 -9.11 -13.97
CA ARG A 118 16.59 -7.94 -14.80
C ARG A 118 15.34 -7.08 -14.98
N GLU A 119 15.54 -5.81 -15.20
CA GLU A 119 14.45 -4.88 -15.53
C GLU A 119 13.63 -5.38 -16.73
N GLY A 120 12.29 -5.25 -16.63
CA GLY A 120 11.36 -5.72 -17.65
C GLY A 120 11.00 -7.22 -17.56
N THR A 121 11.57 -7.99 -16.63
CA THR A 121 11.19 -9.41 -16.44
C THR A 121 9.78 -9.55 -15.84
N GLY A 122 9.35 -8.59 -15.02
CA GLY A 122 8.12 -8.66 -14.27
C GLY A 122 8.15 -9.61 -13.08
N VAL A 123 7.02 -9.79 -12.41
CA VAL A 123 6.88 -10.67 -11.25
C VAL A 123 6.51 -12.08 -11.70
N ILE A 124 7.50 -12.98 -11.70
CA ILE A 124 7.33 -14.40 -12.05
C ILE A 124 7.29 -15.22 -10.76
N ALA A 125 6.11 -15.42 -10.19
CA ALA A 125 5.93 -16.12 -8.91
C ALA A 125 4.56 -16.80 -8.81
N ALA A 126 4.40 -17.69 -7.81
CA ALA A 126 3.09 -18.25 -7.47
C ALA A 126 2.12 -17.13 -7.07
N ALA A 127 0.81 -17.30 -7.35
CA ALA A 127 -0.21 -16.26 -7.14
C ALA A 127 -0.17 -15.61 -5.75
N ALA A 128 0.02 -16.42 -4.71
CA ALA A 128 0.13 -15.94 -3.33
C ALA A 128 1.39 -15.08 -3.07
N MET A 129 2.52 -15.45 -3.68
CA MET A 129 3.78 -14.67 -3.60
C MET A 129 3.68 -13.41 -4.45
N ARG A 130 3.11 -13.52 -5.66
CA ARG A 130 2.94 -12.39 -6.59
C ARG A 130 2.17 -11.26 -5.94
N ALA A 131 1.05 -11.56 -5.27
CA ALA A 131 0.25 -10.55 -4.59
C ALA A 131 1.05 -9.73 -3.56
N ILE A 132 1.97 -10.38 -2.82
CA ILE A 132 2.81 -9.72 -1.83
C ILE A 132 3.87 -8.84 -2.51
N LEU A 133 4.54 -9.36 -3.54
CA LEU A 133 5.63 -8.66 -4.22
C LEU A 133 5.13 -7.47 -5.03
N GLU A 134 4.00 -7.60 -5.73
CA GLU A 134 3.37 -6.51 -6.47
C GLU A 134 2.88 -5.38 -5.54
N LEU A 135 2.18 -5.73 -4.45
CA LEU A 135 1.70 -4.75 -3.48
C LEU A 135 2.84 -4.12 -2.66
N GLY A 136 3.95 -4.83 -2.50
CA GLY A 136 5.17 -4.30 -1.90
C GLY A 136 6.03 -3.46 -2.85
N GLY A 137 5.59 -3.20 -4.10
CA GLY A 137 6.29 -2.32 -5.05
C GLY A 137 7.43 -2.99 -5.82
N VAL A 138 7.69 -4.29 -5.67
CA VAL A 138 8.71 -5.01 -6.44
C VAL A 138 8.18 -5.29 -7.84
N LYS A 139 8.89 -4.80 -8.87
CA LYS A 139 8.48 -4.93 -10.29
C LYS A 139 9.11 -6.13 -10.98
N ASP A 140 10.38 -6.45 -10.66
CA ASP A 140 11.14 -7.47 -11.36
C ASP A 140 11.72 -8.50 -10.38
N VAL A 141 11.12 -9.70 -10.36
CA VAL A 141 11.53 -10.75 -9.41
C VAL A 141 11.09 -12.14 -9.89
N VAL A 142 11.91 -13.13 -9.64
CA VAL A 142 11.60 -14.54 -9.88
C VAL A 142 11.47 -15.27 -8.55
N GLY A 143 10.31 -15.84 -8.30
CA GLY A 143 10.02 -16.59 -7.09
C GLY A 143 9.53 -18.01 -7.35
N LYS A 144 9.95 -18.94 -6.51
CA LYS A 144 9.51 -20.35 -6.54
C LYS A 144 9.11 -20.81 -5.15
N SER A 145 7.92 -21.38 -5.05
CA SER A 145 7.48 -22.10 -3.86
C SER A 145 7.62 -23.60 -4.04
N MET A 146 8.10 -24.28 -3.01
CA MET A 146 8.31 -25.72 -2.95
C MET A 146 7.71 -26.27 -1.66
N GLY A 147 7.42 -27.58 -1.64
CA GLY A 147 6.79 -28.25 -0.50
C GLY A 147 5.28 -28.04 -0.48
N SER A 148 4.73 -27.40 0.55
CA SER A 148 3.30 -27.23 0.72
C SER A 148 2.68 -26.29 -0.32
N ARG A 149 1.54 -26.70 -0.89
CA ARG A 149 0.73 -25.88 -1.82
C ARG A 149 -0.29 -24.96 -1.10
N ASN A 150 -0.32 -24.97 0.23
CA ASN A 150 -1.26 -24.14 0.98
C ASN A 150 -0.91 -22.65 0.84
N PRO A 151 -1.81 -21.81 0.28
CA PRO A 151 -1.56 -20.40 0.07
C PRO A 151 -1.18 -19.64 1.36
N ILE A 152 -1.78 -20.01 2.48
CA ILE A 152 -1.49 -19.41 3.79
C ILE A 152 -0.02 -19.62 4.17
N ASN A 153 0.49 -20.85 4.01
CA ASN A 153 1.88 -21.17 4.35
C ASN A 153 2.86 -20.47 3.40
N ILE A 154 2.51 -20.39 2.10
CA ILE A 154 3.33 -19.69 1.10
C ILE A 154 3.44 -18.21 1.44
N VAL A 155 2.32 -17.55 1.78
CA VAL A 155 2.31 -16.14 2.15
C VAL A 155 3.18 -15.89 3.39
N TYR A 156 3.00 -16.65 4.46
CA TYR A 156 3.82 -16.47 5.66
C TYR A 156 5.30 -16.79 5.45
N ALA A 157 5.64 -17.76 4.59
CA ALA A 157 7.02 -18.05 4.23
C ALA A 157 7.63 -16.92 3.38
N THR A 158 6.84 -16.31 2.50
CA THR A 158 7.26 -15.14 1.71
C THR A 158 7.50 -13.93 2.60
N MET A 159 6.61 -13.63 3.55
CA MET A 159 6.81 -12.55 4.52
C MET A 159 8.08 -12.76 5.36
N GLU A 160 8.35 -13.99 5.75
CA GLU A 160 9.57 -14.32 6.48
C GLU A 160 10.81 -14.11 5.61
N ALA A 161 10.75 -14.47 4.32
CA ALA A 161 11.83 -14.21 3.37
C ALA A 161 12.08 -12.69 3.21
N LEU A 162 11.03 -11.88 3.12
CA LEU A 162 11.17 -10.44 3.01
C LEU A 162 11.75 -9.79 4.28
N ARG A 163 11.39 -10.28 5.47
CA ARG A 163 11.99 -9.83 6.74
C ARG A 163 13.47 -10.12 6.87
N GLN A 164 13.94 -11.19 6.23
CA GLN A 164 15.35 -11.61 6.25
C GLN A 164 16.19 -10.94 5.15
N LEU A 165 15.55 -10.19 4.22
CA LEU A 165 16.28 -9.40 3.25
C LEU A 165 17.07 -8.31 3.98
N LYS A 166 18.33 -8.17 3.59
CA LYS A 166 19.23 -7.16 4.13
C LYS A 166 19.43 -6.06 3.11
N ASP A 167 19.43 -4.83 3.59
CA ASP A 167 19.82 -3.69 2.79
C ASP A 167 21.34 -3.73 2.57
N PRO A 168 21.82 -3.77 1.31
CA PRO A 168 23.23 -3.86 1.02
C PRO A 168 24.02 -2.63 1.48
N ASP A 169 23.42 -1.46 1.46
CA ASP A 169 24.10 -0.21 1.85
C ASP A 169 24.32 -0.15 3.36
N VAL A 170 23.33 -0.58 4.13
CA VAL A 170 23.45 -0.72 5.59
C VAL A 170 24.51 -1.77 5.96
N GLU A 171 24.53 -2.90 5.26
CA GLU A 171 25.49 -3.98 5.54
C GLU A 171 26.92 -3.58 5.14
N LEU A 172 27.10 -2.83 4.06
CA LEU A 172 28.39 -2.27 3.66
C LEU A 172 28.90 -1.22 4.65
N ALA A 173 28.04 -0.30 5.08
CA ALA A 173 28.39 0.70 6.09
C ALA A 173 28.86 0.02 7.39
N ARG A 174 28.14 -1.03 7.83
CA ARG A 174 28.49 -1.81 9.00
C ARG A 174 29.86 -2.50 8.87
N ARG A 175 30.17 -3.08 7.71
CA ARG A 175 31.46 -3.76 7.45
C ARG A 175 32.64 -2.80 7.37
N LEU A 176 32.40 -1.60 6.82
CA LEU A 176 33.44 -0.57 6.63
C LEU A 176 33.56 0.39 7.81
N GLY A 177 32.77 0.20 8.89
CA GLY A 177 32.76 1.13 10.04
C GLY A 177 32.31 2.55 9.68
N ARG A 178 31.58 2.72 8.56
CA ARG A 178 31.03 4.02 8.15
C ARG A 178 29.77 4.34 8.93
N PRO A 179 29.44 5.65 9.12
CA PRO A 179 28.17 6.01 9.72
C PRO A 179 27.02 5.38 8.95
N MET A 180 26.02 4.87 9.66
CA MET A 180 24.84 4.25 9.07
C MET A 180 24.15 5.27 8.15
N PRO A 181 23.73 4.88 6.93
CA PRO A 181 22.91 5.75 6.10
C PRO A 181 21.63 6.08 6.88
N THR A 182 21.47 7.32 7.24
CA THR A 182 20.28 7.84 7.91
C THR A 182 19.12 7.75 6.89
N GLU A 183 17.93 7.32 7.32
CA GLU A 183 16.74 7.14 6.46
C GLU A 183 16.25 8.43 5.76
N GLU A 184 16.91 9.55 5.97
CA GLU A 184 16.55 10.88 5.48
C GLU A 184 16.73 11.10 3.96
N HIS A 185 17.31 10.13 3.23
CA HIS A 185 17.66 10.35 1.81
C HIS A 185 16.61 9.91 0.81
N GLN A 186 15.38 9.58 1.20
CA GLN A 186 14.32 9.22 0.23
C GLN A 186 12.97 9.87 0.49
N ILE A 187 12.92 11.00 1.18
CA ILE A 187 11.77 11.88 1.02
C ILE A 187 12.05 12.70 -0.26
N VAL A 188 11.79 12.11 -1.40
CA VAL A 188 11.46 12.89 -2.59
C VAL A 188 10.15 13.58 -2.24
N THR A 189 10.23 14.78 -1.70
CA THR A 189 9.11 15.70 -1.66
C THR A 189 8.74 15.98 -3.11
N VAL A 190 7.80 15.17 -3.64
CA VAL A 190 7.08 15.54 -4.84
C VAL A 190 6.34 16.82 -4.44
N PRO A 191 6.66 18.00 -5.02
CA PRO A 191 5.89 19.18 -4.72
C PRO A 191 4.45 18.87 -5.10
N VAL A 192 3.56 18.91 -4.11
CA VAL A 192 2.11 18.80 -4.32
C VAL A 192 1.80 19.83 -5.40
N GLY A 193 1.43 19.34 -6.59
CA GLY A 193 1.11 20.15 -7.74
C GLY A 193 0.09 21.20 -7.35
N SER A 194 0.48 22.46 -7.49
CA SER A 194 -0.39 23.62 -7.48
C SER A 194 -1.55 23.33 -8.42
N ASN A 195 -2.74 23.31 -7.87
CA ASN A 195 -4.01 23.23 -8.60
C ASN A 195 -4.03 24.32 -9.67
N PRO A 196 -4.18 24.02 -10.99
CA PRO A 196 -4.23 25.04 -12.03
C PRO A 196 -5.61 25.76 -12.10
N GLY A 197 -6.23 26.04 -10.96
CA GLY A 197 -7.60 26.58 -10.90
C GLY A 197 -7.82 27.79 -10.01
N GLN A 198 -6.77 28.36 -9.39
CA GLN A 198 -6.90 29.61 -8.64
C GLN A 198 -5.90 30.65 -9.18
N ALA A 199 -6.28 31.25 -10.31
CA ALA A 199 -5.75 32.52 -10.72
C ALA A 199 -6.30 33.59 -9.73
N GLN A 200 -5.49 34.00 -8.78
CA GLN A 200 -5.75 35.22 -8.04
C GLN A 200 -5.55 36.41 -8.98
N PRO A 201 -6.47 37.37 -9.01
CA PRO A 201 -6.23 38.59 -9.79
C PRO A 201 -5.07 39.36 -9.14
N ASP A 202 -4.01 39.56 -9.90
CA ASP A 202 -2.92 40.46 -9.57
C ASP A 202 -3.47 41.84 -9.24
N SER A 203 -3.44 42.23 -7.99
CA SER A 203 -3.52 43.62 -7.58
C SER A 203 -2.18 44.28 -7.81
N GLY A 204 -1.85 44.52 -9.09
CA GLY A 204 -0.73 45.34 -9.51
C GLY A 204 -0.95 46.77 -9.09
N SER A 205 -0.31 47.18 -8.00
CA SER A 205 -0.10 48.61 -7.72
C SER A 205 0.73 49.20 -8.87
N LEU A 206 0.09 50.07 -9.64
CA LEU A 206 0.73 50.88 -10.65
C LEU A 206 1.73 51.83 -9.97
N ASP A 207 2.99 51.48 -10.00
CA ASP A 207 4.08 52.38 -9.63
C ASP A 207 4.23 53.46 -10.70
N THR A 208 3.64 54.63 -10.43
CA THR A 208 3.64 55.82 -11.31
C THR A 208 4.94 56.58 -11.31
N SER A 209 6.02 56.04 -10.73
CA SER A 209 7.35 56.72 -10.67
C SER A 209 8.26 56.52 -11.89
N ASN A 210 7.88 55.71 -12.86
CA ASN A 210 8.76 55.40 -14.01
C ASN A 210 8.32 56.05 -15.33
N VAL A 211 7.32 56.94 -15.34
CA VAL A 211 6.84 57.61 -16.56
C VAL A 211 7.56 58.95 -16.81
N GLN A 212 8.24 59.51 -15.80
CA GLN A 212 8.94 60.80 -15.97
C GLN A 212 10.35 60.73 -16.58
N ASN A 213 10.94 59.55 -16.69
CA ASN A 213 12.32 59.44 -17.26
C ASN A 213 12.35 59.07 -18.73
N LEU A 214 11.22 58.86 -19.40
CA LEU A 214 11.17 58.51 -20.83
C LEU A 214 10.87 59.67 -21.76
N MET A 215 10.74 60.92 -21.23
CA MET A 215 10.49 62.13 -22.06
C MET A 215 11.66 63.07 -22.23
N SER A 216 12.88 62.72 -21.73
CA SER A 216 14.05 63.60 -21.81
C SER A 216 15.13 63.21 -22.82
N GLU A 217 14.97 62.13 -23.55
CA GLU A 217 15.97 61.76 -24.58
C GLU A 217 15.33 61.61 -25.96
N ARG A 218 15.12 62.76 -26.64
CA ARG A 218 15.04 62.84 -28.10
C ARG A 218 16.32 63.50 -28.62
N PRO A 219 17.23 62.76 -29.23
CA PRO A 219 18.29 63.41 -30.04
C PRO A 219 17.69 63.88 -31.38
N GLY A 220 17.94 65.11 -31.66
CA GLY A 220 17.46 65.80 -32.86
C GLY A 220 17.99 65.16 -34.15
N GLU A 221 17.11 65.04 -35.09
CA GLU A 221 17.31 64.65 -36.45
C GLU A 221 17.71 65.93 -37.23
N THR A 222 18.95 66.07 -37.60
CA THR A 222 19.40 67.06 -38.56
C THR A 222 19.30 66.52 -39.98
N LEU A 223 18.38 67.08 -40.71
CA LEU A 223 18.30 66.99 -42.18
C LEU A 223 19.35 67.88 -42.79
N GLU A 224 20.25 67.35 -43.66
CA GLU A 224 20.95 67.96 -44.79
C GLU A 224 21.20 66.77 -45.72
N GLY A 225 20.79 66.68 -46.96
CA GLY A 225 20.89 67.67 -48.09
C GLY A 225 22.07 67.33 -48.97
N ASP A 226 21.93 66.50 -49.93
CA ASP A 226 22.33 66.57 -51.36
C ASP A 226 22.14 65.16 -51.98
#